data_285bf1160c7e9d45baba01cbe08fa767
#
_entry.id   285bf1160c7e9d45baba01cbe08fa767
#
_cell.length_a   1.000
_cell.length_b   1.000
_cell.length_c   1.000
_cell.angle_alpha   90.00
_cell.angle_beta   90.00
_cell.angle_gamma   90.00
#
_symmetry.space_group_name_H-M   'P 1'
#
loop_
_entity.id
_entity.type
_entity.pdbx_description
1 polymer ?
#
loop_
_entity_poly.entity_id
_entity_poly.type
_entity_poly.pdbx_seq_one_letter_code
_entity_poly.pdbx_strand_id
1 'polypeptide(L)' 'MIPHYHINIFWHEPDQCWIADVPDLEGCSAHGDDPVEAAREGRIAIEEWIAAAEKHGDAVPAPRYRPAIYATRQAA' A
#
# COMPACT_ATOMS: atom_id res chain seq x y z
N MET A 1 -0.85 2.04 -15.71
CA MET A 1 -0.71 3.00 -14.58
C MET A 1 -1.50 2.51 -13.38
N ILE A 2 -0.87 2.51 -12.20
CA ILE A 2 -1.57 2.11 -10.98
C ILE A 2 -2.28 3.32 -10.37
N PRO A 3 -3.43 3.12 -9.70
CA PRO A 3 -4.10 4.20 -8.97
C PRO A 3 -3.21 4.74 -7.83
N HIS A 4 -3.56 5.92 -7.34
CA HIS A 4 -2.77 6.61 -6.31
C HIS A 4 -3.15 6.12 -4.91
N TYR A 5 -2.91 4.86 -4.63
CA TYR A 5 -3.18 4.30 -3.31
C TYR A 5 -2.21 4.83 -2.26
N HIS A 6 -2.71 5.00 -1.05
CA HIS A 6 -1.86 5.29 0.10
C HIS A 6 -1.05 4.04 0.44
N ILE A 7 0.21 4.23 0.79
CA ILE A 7 1.09 3.15 1.24
C ILE A 7 1.66 3.56 2.59
N ASN A 8 1.43 2.73 3.62
CA ASN A 8 2.06 2.92 4.93
C ASN A 8 3.39 2.17 4.92
N ILE A 9 4.47 2.86 5.26
CA ILE A 9 5.79 2.23 5.36
C ILE A 9 6.28 2.37 6.79
N PHE A 10 6.61 1.23 7.43
CA PHE A 10 7.02 1.21 8.82
C PHE A 10 7.92 0.03 9.13
N TRP A 11 8.71 0.19 10.19
CA TRP A 11 9.58 -0.88 10.69
C TRP A 11 8.75 -1.91 11.46
N HIS A 12 8.97 -3.19 11.15
CA HIS A 12 8.27 -4.29 11.79
C HIS A 12 9.27 -5.11 12.60
N GLU A 13 9.30 -4.87 13.91
CA GLU A 13 10.28 -5.47 14.80
C GLU A 13 10.27 -7.00 14.80
N PRO A 14 9.10 -7.68 14.86
CA PRO A 14 9.10 -9.15 14.90
C PRO A 14 9.79 -9.80 13.71
N ASP A 15 9.68 -9.21 12.51
CA ASP A 15 10.25 -9.77 11.29
C ASP A 15 11.54 -9.07 10.87
N GLN A 16 11.99 -8.07 11.63
CA GLN A 16 13.24 -7.35 11.34
C GLN A 16 13.29 -6.84 9.91
N CYS A 17 12.21 -6.20 9.47
CA CYS A 17 12.14 -5.67 8.11
C CYS A 17 11.21 -4.45 8.05
N TRP A 18 11.27 -3.73 6.95
CA TRP A 18 10.32 -2.65 6.67
C TRP A 18 9.12 -3.23 5.93
N ILE A 19 7.94 -2.77 6.31
CA ILE A 19 6.68 -3.21 5.70
C ILE A 19 6.11 -2.07 4.87
N ALA A 20 5.54 -2.41 3.71
CA ALA A 20 4.71 -1.52 2.92
C ALA A 20 3.30 -2.11 2.94
N ASP A 21 2.36 -1.41 3.55
CA ASP A 21 0.97 -1.84 3.67
C ASP A 21 0.06 -0.93 2.87
N VAL A 22 -0.85 -1.51 2.10
CA VAL A 22 -1.76 -0.76 1.23
C VAL A 22 -3.18 -0.90 1.79
N PRO A 23 -3.66 0.09 2.59
CA PRO A 23 -4.93 -0.05 3.30
C PRO A 23 -6.15 -0.26 2.43
N ASP A 24 -6.19 0.32 1.23
CA ASP A 24 -7.35 0.20 0.36
C ASP A 24 -7.46 -1.15 -0.33
N LEU A 25 -6.40 -1.95 -0.33
CA LEU A 25 -6.38 -3.26 -0.99
C LEU A 25 -6.21 -4.35 0.07
N GLU A 26 -7.27 -5.11 0.30
CA GLU A 26 -7.26 -6.12 1.35
C GLU A 26 -6.16 -7.16 1.13
N GLY A 27 -5.33 -7.34 2.14
CA GLY A 27 -4.24 -8.31 2.09
C GLY A 27 -3.04 -7.89 1.24
N CYS A 28 -3.00 -6.64 0.77
CA CYS A 28 -1.90 -6.17 -0.06
C CYS A 28 -0.80 -5.56 0.81
N SER A 29 0.31 -6.27 0.93
CA SER A 29 1.48 -5.77 1.65
C SER A 29 2.74 -6.38 1.06
N ALA A 30 3.87 -5.76 1.40
CA ALA A 30 5.18 -6.21 0.94
C ALA A 30 6.22 -5.82 1.98
N HIS A 31 7.46 -6.24 1.78
CA HIS A 31 8.52 -5.93 2.73
C HIS A 31 9.82 -5.64 2.00
N GLY A 32 10.76 -5.03 2.73
CA GLY A 32 12.07 -4.73 2.20
C GLY A 32 13.07 -4.50 3.33
N ASP A 33 14.36 -4.45 2.97
CA ASP A 33 15.43 -4.25 3.94
C ASP A 33 15.57 -2.77 4.35
N ASP A 34 15.02 -1.87 3.57
CA ASP A 34 14.98 -0.44 3.88
C ASP A 34 13.67 0.15 3.35
N PRO A 35 13.34 1.39 3.74
CA PRO A 35 12.05 2.00 3.33
C PRO A 35 11.88 2.13 1.81
N VAL A 36 12.96 2.38 1.08
CA VAL A 36 12.88 2.54 -0.38
C VAL A 36 12.57 1.20 -1.04
N GLU A 37 13.23 0.13 -0.57
CA GLU A 37 12.94 -1.21 -1.08
C GLU A 37 11.52 -1.63 -0.75
N ALA A 38 11.05 -1.35 0.46
CA ALA A 38 9.68 -1.66 0.85
C ALA A 38 8.67 -0.93 -0.05
N ALA A 39 8.93 0.34 -0.38
CA ALA A 39 8.07 1.11 -1.27
C ALA A 39 8.04 0.49 -2.68
N ARG A 40 9.18 0.09 -3.19
CA ARG A 40 9.28 -0.55 -4.50
C ARG A 40 8.50 -1.86 -4.54
N GLU A 41 8.69 -2.69 -3.50
CA GLU A 41 8.00 -3.97 -3.40
C GLU A 41 6.50 -3.76 -3.19
N GLY A 42 6.10 -2.71 -2.47
CA GLY A 42 4.71 -2.36 -2.30
C GLY A 42 4.03 -2.01 -3.63
N ARG A 43 4.74 -1.29 -4.48
CA ARG A 43 4.23 -0.96 -5.82
C ARG A 43 4.02 -2.22 -6.66
N ILE A 44 4.96 -3.16 -6.60
CA ILE A 44 4.82 -4.43 -7.31
C ILE A 44 3.63 -5.21 -6.77
N ALA A 45 3.45 -5.22 -5.45
CA ALA A 45 2.31 -5.90 -4.82
C ALA A 45 0.98 -5.31 -5.27
N ILE A 46 0.90 -3.98 -5.42
CA ILE A 46 -0.32 -3.33 -5.95
C ILE A 46 -0.61 -3.80 -7.37
N GLU A 47 0.42 -3.81 -8.22
CA GLU A 47 0.25 -4.25 -9.61
C GLU A 47 -0.25 -5.69 -9.70
N GLU A 48 0.34 -6.58 -8.89
CA GLU A 48 -0.07 -7.98 -8.84
C GLU A 48 -1.48 -8.15 -8.28
N TRP A 49 -1.83 -7.37 -7.26
CA TRP A 49 -3.17 -7.42 -6.67
C TRP A 49 -4.24 -7.04 -7.69
N ILE A 50 -4.00 -5.94 -8.43
CA ILE A 50 -4.92 -5.48 -9.47
C ILE A 50 -5.05 -6.51 -10.58
N ALA A 51 -3.93 -7.07 -11.04
CA ALA A 51 -3.94 -8.09 -12.08
C ALA A 51 -4.76 -9.32 -11.66
N ALA A 52 -4.59 -9.75 -10.41
CA ALA A 52 -5.35 -10.88 -9.88
C ALA A 52 -6.84 -10.58 -9.78
N ALA A 53 -7.19 -9.37 -9.32
CA ALA A 53 -8.59 -8.95 -9.20
C ALA A 53 -9.26 -8.95 -10.58
N GLU A 54 -8.59 -8.37 -11.58
CA GLU A 54 -9.12 -8.32 -12.94
C GLU A 54 -9.30 -9.72 -13.53
N LYS A 55 -8.34 -10.60 -13.28
CA LYS A 55 -8.40 -11.96 -13.77
C LYS A 55 -9.60 -12.74 -13.19
N HIS A 56 -9.93 -12.45 -11.92
CA HIS A 56 -11.04 -13.11 -11.23
C HIS A 56 -12.37 -12.36 -11.38
N GLY A 57 -12.39 -11.24 -12.07
CA GLY A 57 -13.60 -10.44 -12.23
C GLY A 57 -14.00 -9.68 -10.98
N ASP A 58 -13.07 -9.49 -10.03
CA ASP A 58 -13.34 -8.74 -8.81
C ASP A 58 -13.17 -7.25 -9.03
N ALA A 59 -13.89 -6.45 -8.25
CA ALA A 59 -13.78 -5.00 -8.32
C ALA A 59 -12.42 -4.53 -7.79
N VAL A 60 -11.85 -3.50 -8.44
CA VAL A 60 -10.63 -2.83 -7.98
C VAL A 60 -11.08 -1.56 -7.26
N PRO A 61 -10.86 -1.45 -5.93
CA PRO A 61 -11.31 -0.28 -5.18
C PRO A 61 -10.64 1.01 -5.64
N ALA A 62 -11.37 2.11 -5.60
CA ALA A 62 -10.78 3.43 -5.82
C ALA A 62 -9.96 3.83 -4.59
N PRO A 63 -8.86 4.59 -4.77
CA PRO A 63 -8.08 5.11 -3.65
C PRO A 63 -8.92 6.06 -2.81
N ARG A 64 -9.00 5.83 -1.50
CA ARG A 64 -9.77 6.70 -0.60
C ARG A 64 -9.20 6.84 0.80
N TYR A 65 -8.29 5.97 1.19
CA TYR A 65 -7.68 6.09 2.51
C TYR A 65 -6.85 7.37 2.61
N ARG A 66 -7.00 8.10 3.72
CA ARG A 66 -6.20 9.27 4.02
C ARG A 66 -5.89 9.29 5.52
N PRO A 67 -4.62 9.51 5.90
CA PRO A 67 -4.29 9.65 7.33
C PRO A 67 -5.03 10.86 7.92
N ALA A 68 -5.68 10.66 9.05
CA ALA A 68 -6.47 11.70 9.70
C ALA A 68 -5.61 12.92 10.06
N ILE A 69 -4.38 12.68 10.52
CA ILE A 69 -3.50 13.79 10.90
C ILE A 69 -3.13 14.66 9.70
N TYR A 70 -2.99 14.07 8.53
CA TYR A 70 -2.67 14.84 7.33
C TYR A 70 -3.88 15.66 6.89
N ALA A 71 -5.07 15.10 6.99
CA ALA A 71 -6.29 15.83 6.70
C ALA A 71 -6.45 17.03 7.64
N THR A 72 -6.11 16.87 8.91
CA THR A 72 -6.15 17.96 9.90
C THR A 72 -5.18 19.09 9.52
N ARG A 73 -3.97 18.75 9.08
CA ARG A 73 -2.99 19.76 8.64
C ARG A 73 -3.49 20.50 7.41
N GLN A 74 -4.12 19.82 6.49
CA GLN A 74 -4.66 20.43 5.26
C GLN A 74 -5.81 21.38 5.58
N ALA A 75 -6.57 21.12 6.61
CA ALA A 75 -7.71 21.93 7.02
C ALA A 75 -7.32 23.24 7.70
N ALA A 76 -6.08 23.33 8.17
CA ALA A 76 -5.59 24.55 8.86
C ALA A 76 -5.25 25.69 7.84
#